data_c048cd8d8073578350fe8c8fc1ebec20
#
_entry.id   c048cd8d8073578350fe8c8fc1ebec20
#
_cell.length_a   1.000
_cell.length_b   1.000
_cell.length_c   1.000
_cell.angle_alpha   90.00
_cell.angle_beta   90.00
_cell.angle_gamma   90.00
#
_symmetry.space_group_name_H-M   'P 1'
#
loop_
_entity.id
_entity.type
_entity.pdbx_description
1 polymer ?
#
loop_
_entity_poly.entity_id
_entity_poly.type
_entity_poly.pdbx_seq_one_letter_code
_entity_poly.pdbx_strand_id
1 'polypeptide(L)'
;MAGYGADRSRSTGGTNMYQGFPNDDNLDNVGSAQSVLMYSDYVAKSGLNSVYGRLSYDYDSRYLLEVSMRADASSKFGPGNQWGVFPAVSTGWVINREAFMEKASWIDNLKMRLSWGQTGSTNVSDFSFRQFYTSSQYGEVRLSSCRIYFLTVVSIGKR
;
A
#
# COMPACT_ATOMS: atom_id res chain seq x y z
N MET A 1 21.59 -1.26 2.09
CA MET A 1 20.79 -0.03 2.20
C MET A 1 19.77 -0.20 3.32
N ALA A 2 19.60 0.80 4.21
CA ALA A 2 18.54 0.80 5.22
C ALA A 2 17.96 2.20 5.32
N GLY A 3 16.71 2.32 5.73
CA GLY A 3 16.04 3.60 5.85
C GLY A 3 14.85 3.56 6.81
N TYR A 4 14.44 4.74 7.21
CA TYR A 4 13.28 5.01 8.04
C TYR A 4 12.39 6.03 7.34
N GLY A 5 11.09 5.83 7.41
CA GLY A 5 10.09 6.75 6.91
C GLY A 5 8.99 7.00 7.94
N ALA A 6 8.51 8.23 8.01
CA ALA A 6 7.35 8.59 8.83
C ALA A 6 6.41 9.43 7.99
N ASP A 7 5.17 9.01 7.89
CA ASP A 7 4.09 9.71 7.21
C ASP A 7 3.01 10.08 8.22
N ARG A 8 2.48 11.29 8.12
CA ARG A 8 1.37 11.77 8.94
C ARG A 8 0.37 12.49 8.05
N SER A 9 -0.85 12.01 8.07
CA SER A 9 -1.96 12.60 7.33
C SER A 9 -3.00 13.15 8.28
N ARG A 10 -3.55 14.29 7.93
CA ARG A 10 -4.72 14.90 8.58
C ARG A 10 -5.72 15.26 7.51
N SER A 11 -6.89 14.69 7.58
CA SER A 11 -8.03 15.03 6.72
C SER A 11 -9.10 15.67 7.56
N THR A 12 -9.64 16.77 7.07
CA THR A 12 -10.78 17.45 7.67
C THR A 12 -11.86 17.58 6.61
N GLY A 13 -13.08 17.32 6.99
CA GLY A 13 -14.22 17.45 6.10
C GLY A 13 -15.48 17.70 6.90
N GLY A 14 -16.49 18.20 6.22
CA GLY A 14 -17.77 18.46 6.82
C GLY A 14 -18.87 18.41 5.78
N THR A 15 -20.07 18.12 6.23
CA THR A 15 -21.28 18.16 5.43
C THR A 15 -22.31 19.03 6.15
N ASN A 16 -22.75 20.06 5.45
CA ASN A 16 -23.79 20.94 5.94
C ASN A 16 -24.98 20.83 5.00
N MET A 17 -26.15 20.65 5.56
CA MET A 17 -27.39 20.62 4.81
C MET A 17 -28.27 21.76 5.27
N TYR A 18 -28.67 22.59 4.31
CA TYR A 18 -29.47 23.78 4.52
C TYR A 18 -30.84 23.61 3.87
N GLN A 19 -31.85 24.26 4.40
CA GLN A 19 -33.19 24.27 3.83
C GLN A 19 -33.86 25.66 3.94
N GLY A 20 -34.93 25.82 3.14
CA GLY A 20 -35.74 27.02 3.18
C GLY A 20 -35.12 28.21 2.41
N PHE A 21 -34.52 27.91 1.28
CA PHE A 21 -34.09 28.98 0.35
C PHE A 21 -35.32 29.65 -0.26
N PRO A 22 -35.34 30.99 -0.39
CA PRO A 22 -36.48 31.71 -0.90
C PRO A 22 -36.78 31.47 -2.38
N ASN A 23 -35.77 31.12 -3.18
CA ASN A 23 -35.87 30.75 -4.60
C ASN A 23 -34.62 30.00 -5.03
N ASP A 24 -34.66 29.39 -6.22
CA ASP A 24 -33.56 28.59 -6.75
C ASP A 24 -32.31 29.42 -7.08
N ASP A 25 -32.45 30.70 -7.38
CA ASP A 25 -31.35 31.62 -7.69
C ASP A 25 -30.45 31.87 -6.47
N ASN A 26 -30.91 31.57 -5.28
CA ASN A 26 -30.17 31.82 -4.03
C ASN A 26 -29.49 30.55 -3.45
N LEU A 27 -29.50 29.46 -4.14
CA LEU A 27 -28.87 28.19 -3.65
C LEU A 27 -27.37 28.33 -3.41
N ASP A 28 -26.69 29.23 -4.14
CA ASP A 28 -25.27 29.47 -3.97
C ASP A 28 -24.94 30.37 -2.74
N ASN A 29 -25.96 31.00 -2.16
CA ASN A 29 -25.78 31.84 -0.99
C ASN A 29 -26.32 31.15 0.27
N VAL A 30 -25.45 30.48 0.98
CA VAL A 30 -25.76 29.73 2.22
C VAL A 30 -26.42 30.66 3.28
N GLY A 31 -26.10 31.95 3.26
CA GLY A 31 -26.67 32.96 4.19
C GLY A 31 -28.15 33.20 3.99
N SER A 32 -28.74 32.82 2.83
CA SER A 32 -30.17 33.01 2.54
C SER A 32 -31.03 31.80 3.00
N ALA A 33 -30.42 30.75 3.49
CA ALA A 33 -31.14 29.58 4.03
C ALA A 33 -31.83 29.92 5.35
N GLN A 34 -33.07 29.49 5.54
CA GLN A 34 -33.83 29.72 6.77
C GLN A 34 -33.34 28.86 7.94
N SER A 35 -32.84 27.65 7.68
CA SER A 35 -32.36 26.78 8.73
C SER A 35 -31.30 25.80 8.25
N VAL A 36 -30.45 25.37 9.20
CA VAL A 36 -29.50 24.29 9.03
C VAL A 36 -30.19 22.98 9.42
N LEU A 37 -30.31 22.07 8.47
CA LEU A 37 -30.93 20.76 8.71
C LEU A 37 -29.94 19.79 9.35
N MET A 38 -28.70 19.79 8.90
CA MET A 38 -27.65 18.94 9.42
C MET A 38 -26.30 19.65 9.35
N TYR A 39 -25.54 19.50 10.41
CA TYR A 39 -24.14 19.91 10.49
C TYR A 39 -23.31 18.75 10.98
N SER A 40 -22.31 18.36 10.22
CA SER A 40 -21.40 17.27 10.59
C SER A 40 -19.98 17.61 10.15
N ASP A 41 -19.07 17.70 11.11
CA ASP A 41 -17.65 17.86 10.86
C ASP A 41 -16.88 16.64 11.33
N TYR A 42 -15.84 16.29 10.61
CA TYR A 42 -14.91 15.25 11.03
C TYR A 42 -13.46 15.66 10.85
N VAL A 43 -12.62 15.16 11.72
CA VAL A 43 -11.17 15.26 11.65
C VAL A 43 -10.61 13.86 11.75
N ALA A 44 -10.02 13.39 10.66
CA ALA A 44 -9.29 12.12 10.62
C ALA A 44 -7.78 12.38 10.67
N LYS A 45 -7.08 11.68 11.54
CA LYS A 45 -5.62 11.74 11.67
C LYS A 45 -5.08 10.33 11.54
N SER A 46 -4.14 10.12 10.63
CA SER A 46 -3.45 8.84 10.49
C SER A 46 -1.93 9.04 10.44
N GLY A 47 -1.21 8.05 10.94
CA GLY A 47 0.24 8.02 10.93
C GLY A 47 0.72 6.65 10.50
N LEU A 48 1.81 6.63 9.71
CA LEU A 48 2.51 5.44 9.27
C LEU A 48 3.99 5.64 9.56
N ASN A 49 4.58 4.72 10.31
CA ASN A 49 6.02 4.65 10.52
C ASN A 49 6.52 3.40 9.81
N SER A 50 7.61 3.54 9.06
CA SER A 50 8.20 2.47 8.26
C SER A 50 9.68 2.35 8.54
N VAL A 51 10.17 1.13 8.72
CA VAL A 51 11.58 0.80 8.74
C VAL A 51 11.82 -0.22 7.66
N TYR A 52 12.83 -0.02 6.84
CA TYR A 52 13.14 -0.94 5.76
C TYR A 52 14.63 -1.16 5.59
N GLY A 53 14.96 -2.35 5.14
CA GLY A 53 16.32 -2.75 4.80
C GLY A 53 16.34 -3.54 3.51
N ARG A 54 17.43 -3.39 2.74
CA ARG A 54 17.68 -4.12 1.50
C ARG A 54 19.15 -4.50 1.42
N LEU A 55 19.40 -5.76 1.10
CA LEU A 55 20.70 -6.30 0.78
C LEU A 55 20.64 -6.82 -0.65
N SER A 56 21.63 -6.43 -1.44
CA SER A 56 21.83 -6.93 -2.80
C SER A 56 23.22 -7.53 -2.89
N TYR A 57 23.29 -8.69 -3.45
CA TYR A 57 24.52 -9.42 -3.70
C TYR A 57 24.61 -9.80 -5.17
N ASP A 58 25.73 -9.50 -5.76
CA ASP A 58 26.08 -9.84 -7.15
C ASP A 58 27.34 -10.69 -7.14
N TYR A 59 27.25 -11.87 -7.71
CA TYR A 59 28.39 -12.75 -7.89
C TYR A 59 28.71 -12.91 -9.38
N ASP A 60 29.88 -12.44 -9.78
CA ASP A 60 30.42 -12.49 -11.15
C ASP A 60 29.45 -11.95 -12.21
N SER A 61 28.55 -11.03 -11.81
CA SER A 61 27.49 -10.52 -12.68
C SER A 61 26.62 -11.61 -13.36
N ARG A 62 26.64 -12.80 -12.80
CA ARG A 62 25.88 -13.98 -13.24
C ARG A 62 24.74 -14.29 -12.29
N TYR A 63 25.02 -14.26 -10.99
CA TYR A 63 24.06 -14.60 -9.95
C TYR A 63 23.74 -13.35 -9.13
N LEU A 64 22.50 -12.98 -9.14
CA LEU A 64 21.99 -11.81 -8.44
C LEU A 64 21.07 -12.29 -7.32
N LEU A 65 21.28 -11.80 -6.11
CA LEU A 65 20.41 -12.05 -4.98
C LEU A 65 20.03 -10.71 -4.34
N GLU A 66 18.76 -10.51 -4.12
CA GLU A 66 18.24 -9.37 -3.38
C GLU A 66 17.31 -9.86 -2.27
N VAL A 67 17.56 -9.40 -1.06
CA VAL A 67 16.72 -9.63 0.10
C VAL A 67 16.30 -8.28 0.65
N SER A 68 15.01 -8.09 0.85
CA SER A 68 14.49 -6.88 1.46
C SER A 68 13.47 -7.22 2.54
N MET A 69 13.42 -6.37 3.55
CA MET A 69 12.46 -6.46 4.63
C MET A 69 11.94 -5.05 4.95
N ARG A 70 10.64 -4.94 5.11
CA ARG A 70 9.98 -3.72 5.53
C ARG A 70 9.06 -4.01 6.70
N ALA A 71 9.15 -3.19 7.72
CA ALA A 71 8.25 -3.21 8.87
C ALA A 71 7.51 -1.88 8.92
N ASP A 72 6.19 -1.93 8.86
CA ASP A 72 5.31 -0.77 8.86
C ASP A 72 4.41 -0.79 10.08
N ALA A 73 4.35 0.34 10.80
CA ALA A 73 3.42 0.56 11.90
C ALA A 73 2.40 1.61 11.51
N SER A 74 1.12 1.23 11.50
CA SER A 74 0.02 2.13 11.14
C SER A 74 -0.91 2.38 12.32
N SER A 75 -1.26 3.66 12.54
CA SER A 75 -2.26 4.06 13.53
C SER A 75 -3.69 3.63 13.21
N LYS A 76 -3.93 3.13 12.00
CA LYS A 76 -5.24 2.59 11.57
C LYS A 76 -5.57 1.25 12.21
N PHE A 77 -4.55 0.54 12.69
CA PHE A 77 -4.71 -0.75 13.36
C PHE A 77 -4.77 -0.58 14.88
N GLY A 78 -5.48 -1.49 15.53
CA GLY A 78 -5.67 -1.47 16.97
C GLY A 78 -4.38 -1.70 17.77
N PRO A 79 -4.38 -1.32 19.05
CA PRO A 79 -3.26 -1.57 19.94
C PRO A 79 -2.87 -3.06 19.95
N GLY A 80 -1.58 -3.33 19.84
CA GLY A 80 -1.03 -4.70 19.78
C GLY A 80 -0.84 -5.27 18.38
N ASN A 81 -1.56 -4.78 17.35
CA ASN A 81 -1.49 -5.27 15.97
C ASN A 81 -1.08 -4.17 14.98
N GLN A 82 -0.37 -3.16 15.43
CA GLN A 82 0.00 -2.01 14.59
C GLN A 82 1.13 -2.30 13.61
N TRP A 83 1.96 -3.30 13.91
CA TRP A 83 3.14 -3.62 13.12
C TRP A 83 2.85 -4.74 12.12
N GLY A 84 3.17 -4.48 10.86
CA GLY A 84 3.22 -5.48 9.80
C GLY A 84 4.65 -5.63 9.30
N VAL A 85 5.10 -6.88 9.06
CA VAL A 85 6.42 -7.18 8.51
C VAL A 85 6.26 -7.80 7.15
N PHE A 86 6.98 -7.26 6.17
CA PHE A 86 6.86 -7.59 4.76
C PHE A 86 8.22 -7.98 4.20
N PRO A 87 8.59 -9.27 4.26
CA PRO A 87 9.79 -9.77 3.64
C PRO A 87 9.62 -9.96 2.14
N ALA A 88 10.70 -9.75 1.39
CA ALA A 88 10.77 -10.11 -0.01
C ALA A 88 12.17 -10.57 -0.39
N VAL A 89 12.22 -11.56 -1.28
CA VAL A 89 13.46 -12.13 -1.80
C VAL A 89 13.35 -12.24 -3.31
N SER A 90 14.39 -11.85 -4.01
CA SER A 90 14.49 -12.08 -5.45
C SER A 90 15.86 -12.63 -5.82
N THR A 91 15.88 -13.53 -6.77
CA THR A 91 17.10 -14.07 -7.36
C THR A 91 17.06 -13.88 -8.87
N GLY A 92 18.22 -13.62 -9.45
CA GLY A 92 18.40 -13.47 -10.88
C GLY A 92 19.61 -14.30 -11.35
N TRP A 93 19.44 -14.98 -12.45
CA TRP A 93 20.50 -15.72 -13.12
C TRP A 93 20.69 -15.22 -14.54
N VAL A 94 21.86 -14.75 -14.86
CA VAL A 94 22.25 -14.24 -16.19
C VAL A 94 22.87 -15.39 -16.96
N ILE A 95 22.03 -16.19 -17.62
CA ILE A 95 22.39 -17.46 -18.23
C ILE A 95 23.36 -17.27 -19.43
N ASN A 96 23.21 -16.17 -20.16
CA ASN A 96 24.07 -15.89 -21.32
C ASN A 96 25.54 -15.65 -20.97
N ARG A 97 25.88 -15.47 -19.70
CA ARG A 97 27.27 -15.35 -19.22
C ARG A 97 27.87 -16.67 -18.77
N GLU A 98 27.14 -17.76 -18.89
CA GLU A 98 27.62 -19.09 -18.58
C GLU A 98 28.45 -19.66 -19.73
N ALA A 99 29.49 -20.42 -19.41
CA ALA A 99 30.42 -21.02 -20.39
C ALA A 99 29.70 -21.92 -21.41
N PHE A 100 28.61 -22.58 -21.02
CA PHE A 100 27.84 -23.42 -21.93
C PHE A 100 27.04 -22.63 -22.98
N MET A 101 26.82 -21.34 -22.75
CA MET A 101 26.09 -20.45 -23.67
C MET A 101 26.98 -19.72 -24.67
N GLU A 102 28.30 -19.78 -24.53
CA GLU A 102 29.26 -19.16 -25.47
C GLU A 102 29.07 -19.59 -26.92
N LYS A 103 28.58 -20.85 -27.12
CA LYS A 103 28.31 -21.42 -28.46
C LYS A 103 26.97 -20.99 -29.04
N ALA A 104 26.10 -20.40 -28.26
CA ALA A 104 24.73 -20.02 -28.67
C ALA A 104 24.69 -18.56 -29.17
N SER A 105 25.36 -18.29 -30.31
CA SER A 105 25.47 -16.93 -30.88
C SER A 105 24.14 -16.30 -31.32
N TRP A 106 23.03 -17.04 -31.26
CA TRP A 106 21.69 -16.58 -31.60
C TRP A 106 20.94 -15.95 -30.42
N ILE A 107 21.47 -16.05 -29.20
CA ILE A 107 20.93 -15.46 -28.00
C ILE A 107 21.89 -14.41 -27.44
N ASP A 108 21.50 -13.14 -27.51
CA ASP A 108 22.32 -12.03 -26.97
C ASP A 108 22.09 -11.82 -25.47
N ASN A 109 20.89 -12.06 -24.99
CA ASN A 109 20.57 -11.87 -23.59
C ASN A 109 19.54 -12.90 -23.12
N LEU A 110 19.93 -13.70 -22.14
CA LEU A 110 19.06 -14.65 -21.47
C LEU A 110 19.22 -14.49 -19.97
N LYS A 111 18.18 -13.98 -19.31
CA LYS A 111 18.15 -13.76 -17.87
C LYS A 111 16.88 -14.35 -17.28
N MET A 112 17.04 -15.18 -16.26
CA MET A 112 15.93 -15.71 -15.46
C MET A 112 15.86 -14.95 -14.15
N ARG A 113 14.65 -14.63 -13.71
CA ARG A 113 14.37 -14.02 -12.40
C ARG A 113 13.28 -14.80 -11.69
N LEU A 114 13.50 -15.02 -10.39
CA LEU A 114 12.51 -15.57 -9.49
C LEU A 114 12.38 -14.63 -8.30
N SER A 115 11.17 -14.23 -7.96
CA SER A 115 10.92 -13.36 -6.82
C SER A 115 9.73 -13.86 -6.01
N TRP A 116 9.86 -13.72 -4.70
CA TRP A 116 8.81 -13.97 -3.73
C TRP A 116 8.74 -12.80 -2.76
N GLY A 117 7.54 -12.40 -2.39
CA GLY A 117 7.36 -11.32 -1.43
C GLY A 117 5.98 -11.32 -0.80
N GLN A 118 5.93 -10.81 0.41
CA GLN A 118 4.71 -10.57 1.15
C GLN A 118 4.43 -9.07 1.16
N THR A 119 3.20 -8.67 0.87
CA THR A 119 2.77 -7.29 0.93
C THR A 119 1.49 -7.15 1.74
N GLY A 120 1.32 -6.02 2.39
CA GLY A 120 0.14 -5.67 3.15
C GLY A 120 -0.60 -4.48 2.55
N SER A 121 -1.85 -4.31 2.93
CA SER A 121 -2.66 -3.16 2.58
C SER A 121 -3.11 -2.43 3.82
N THR A 122 -2.98 -1.11 3.83
CA THR A 122 -3.53 -0.19 4.84
C THR A 122 -4.84 0.45 4.40
N ASN A 123 -5.46 -0.10 3.33
CA ASN A 123 -6.74 0.41 2.80
C ASN A 123 -7.92 -0.05 3.69
N VAL A 124 -7.87 0.39 4.94
CA VAL A 124 -8.94 0.22 5.92
C VAL A 124 -9.35 1.60 6.42
N SER A 125 -10.61 1.73 6.79
CA SER A 125 -11.12 2.99 7.36
C SER A 125 -10.41 3.28 8.68
N ASP A 126 -10.23 4.57 8.99
CA ASP A 126 -9.65 5.00 10.24
C ASP A 126 -10.50 4.48 11.40
N PHE A 127 -9.85 3.98 12.46
CA PHE A 127 -10.50 3.42 13.65
C PHE A 127 -11.39 2.19 13.43
N SER A 128 -11.23 1.44 12.33
CA SER A 128 -12.00 0.21 12.06
C SER A 128 -11.88 -0.86 13.14
N PHE A 129 -10.89 -0.76 14.02
CA PHE A 129 -10.71 -1.66 15.16
C PHE A 129 -11.65 -1.34 16.34
N ARG A 130 -12.35 -0.19 16.32
CA ARG A 130 -13.35 0.16 17.33
C ARG A 130 -14.70 -0.40 16.93
N GLN A 131 -15.33 -1.11 17.83
CA GLN A 131 -16.71 -1.54 17.65
C GLN A 131 -17.62 -0.33 17.86
N PHE A 132 -18.34 0.05 16.81
CA PHE A 132 -19.42 1.03 16.89
C PHE A 132 -20.74 0.26 16.99
N TYR A 133 -21.46 0.43 18.07
CA TYR A 133 -22.82 -0.07 18.18
C TYR A 133 -23.76 0.98 17.60
N THR A 134 -24.26 0.73 16.41
CA THR A 134 -25.42 1.45 15.86
C THR A 134 -26.65 0.57 16.09
N SER A 135 -27.72 1.14 16.62
CA SER A 135 -28.94 0.43 17.01
C SER A 135 -29.76 -0.18 15.85
N SER A 136 -29.22 -0.22 14.63
CA SER A 136 -29.98 -0.65 13.45
C SER A 136 -29.34 -1.65 12.51
N GLN A 137 -28.07 -2.09 12.65
CA GLN A 137 -27.54 -3.16 11.79
C GLN A 137 -26.27 -3.83 12.34
N TYR A 138 -26.29 -5.16 12.33
CA TYR A 138 -25.12 -6.02 12.56
C TYR A 138 -24.23 -6.00 11.31
N GLY A 139 -23.02 -5.49 11.42
CA GLY A 139 -21.98 -5.57 10.39
C GLY A 139 -20.78 -6.35 10.90
N GLU A 140 -20.47 -7.48 10.26
CA GLU A 140 -19.28 -8.28 10.54
C GLU A 140 -18.07 -7.64 9.85
N VAL A 141 -17.08 -7.20 10.61
CA VAL A 141 -15.83 -6.65 10.06
C VAL A 141 -14.86 -7.80 9.81
N ARG A 142 -14.67 -8.17 8.55
CA ARG A 142 -13.62 -9.10 8.15
C ARG A 142 -12.29 -8.36 8.01
N LEU A 143 -11.29 -8.81 8.75
CA LEU A 143 -9.91 -8.39 8.56
C LEU A 143 -9.42 -8.81 7.17
N SER A 144 -8.94 -7.85 6.38
CA SER A 144 -8.45 -8.11 5.04
C SER A 144 -7.18 -8.96 5.06
N SER A 145 -7.22 -10.05 4.31
CA SER A 145 -6.15 -11.02 4.16
C SER A 145 -4.90 -10.44 3.51
N CYS A 146 -3.76 -10.83 4.05
CA CYS A 146 -2.45 -10.66 3.43
C CYS A 146 -2.40 -11.45 2.10
N ARG A 147 -2.06 -10.81 0.99
CA ARG A 147 -1.90 -11.48 -0.32
C ARG A 147 -0.43 -11.74 -0.58
N ILE A 148 -0.11 -13.00 -0.87
CA ILE A 148 1.21 -13.43 -1.30
C ILE A 148 1.21 -13.44 -2.83
N TYR A 149 2.17 -12.76 -3.45
CA TYR A 149 2.33 -12.74 -4.90
C TYR A 149 3.63 -13.43 -5.29
N PHE A 150 3.53 -14.38 -6.21
CA PHE A 150 4.67 -14.96 -6.90
C PHE A 150 4.77 -14.33 -8.29
N LEU A 151 5.91 -13.75 -8.59
CA LEU A 151 6.20 -13.26 -9.93
C LEU A 151 7.46 -13.92 -10.45
N THR A 152 7.29 -14.76 -11.47
CA THR A 152 8.42 -15.31 -12.24
C THR A 152 8.49 -14.56 -13.55
N VAL A 153 9.59 -13.88 -13.81
CA VAL A 153 9.82 -13.18 -15.08
C VAL A 153 11.03 -13.78 -15.76
N VAL A 154 10.82 -14.34 -16.94
CA VAL A 154 11.89 -14.76 -17.86
C VAL A 154 11.98 -13.70 -18.95
N SER A 155 13.15 -13.08 -19.09
CA SER A 155 13.42 -12.10 -20.16
C SER A 155 14.41 -12.70 -21.15
N ILE A 156 13.97 -12.77 -22.40
CA ILE A 156 14.79 -13.20 -23.55
C ILE A 156 14.89 -12.01 -24.49
N GLY A 157 16.08 -11.53 -24.74
CA GLY A 157 16.36 -10.48 -25.71
C GLY A 157 17.15 -11.01 -26.90
N LYS A 158 16.74 -10.65 -28.11
CA LYS A 158 17.46 -10.88 -29.36
C LYS A 158 17.70 -9.51 -29.99
N ARG A 159 18.91 -9.29 -30.53
CA ARG A 159 19.23 -8.11 -31.34
C ARG A 159 18.63 -8.22 -32.72
#